data_a1cfb001c433b6a543856a8d556af340
#
_entry.id   a1cfb001c433b6a543856a8d556af340
#
_cell.length_a   1.000
_cell.length_b   1.000
_cell.length_c   1.000
_cell.angle_alpha   90.00
_cell.angle_beta   90.00
_cell.angle_gamma   90.00
#
_symmetry.space_group_name_H-M   'P 1'
#
loop_
_entity.id
_entity.type
_entity.pdbx_description
1 polymer ?
#
loop_
_entity_poly.entity_id
_entity_poly.type
_entity_poly.pdbx_seq_one_letter_code
_entity_poly.pdbx_strand_id
1 'polypeptide(L)'
;MKREINIFDKLEDIEEYIGDKNRKYDTVIEIAKTDDPGVKTLSLKSGSWDGKEPWFIIDEDQKLHTMISIDSIHKLIDNFKQLQQDNFDLKLEKTILQHVPIDFQDVWTVAMDEIKKMAIKNSKAKSLNIDLEKLLRKIKREHPNLFLNLKDLFMGQDMSTNA
;
A
#
# COMPACT_ATOMS: atom_id res chain seq x y z
N MET A 1 -16.11 14.64 31.76
CA MET A 1 -14.70 15.07 31.74
C MET A 1 -14.08 14.57 30.44
N LYS A 2 -13.90 15.45 29.46
CA LYS A 2 -13.08 15.11 28.26
C LYS A 2 -11.62 15.12 28.71
N ARG A 3 -10.91 14.01 28.59
CA ARG A 3 -9.45 13.99 28.73
C ARG A 3 -8.90 14.92 27.63
N GLU A 4 -8.26 16.00 28.02
CA GLU A 4 -7.39 16.74 27.11
C GLU A 4 -6.28 15.76 26.72
N ILE A 5 -6.34 15.31 25.49
CA ILE A 5 -5.28 14.46 24.92
C ILE A 5 -4.09 15.39 24.73
N ASN A 6 -3.04 15.19 25.51
CA ASN A 6 -1.80 15.93 25.35
C ASN A 6 -1.26 15.67 23.91
N ILE A 7 -0.87 16.76 23.24
CA ILE A 7 -0.36 16.68 21.86
C ILE A 7 0.90 15.82 21.78
N PHE A 8 1.71 15.83 22.85
CA PHE A 8 2.89 14.97 22.95
C PHE A 8 2.54 13.48 23.01
N ASP A 9 1.41 13.09 23.61
CA ASP A 9 0.94 11.70 23.61
C ASP A 9 0.61 11.23 22.17
N LYS A 10 0.05 12.12 21.32
CA LYS A 10 -0.20 11.83 19.91
C LYS A 10 1.09 11.70 19.08
N LEU A 11 2.13 12.45 19.44
CA LEU A 11 3.43 12.33 18.79
C LEU A 11 4.11 11.02 19.18
N GLU A 12 4.03 10.60 20.44
CA GLU A 12 4.50 9.30 20.90
C GLU A 12 3.79 8.13 20.19
N ASP A 13 2.47 8.21 20.01
CA ASP A 13 1.70 7.21 19.26
C ASP A 13 2.19 7.10 17.80
N ILE A 14 2.50 8.24 17.14
CA ILE A 14 3.02 8.28 15.78
C ILE A 14 4.46 7.71 15.72
N GLU A 15 5.30 8.05 16.69
CA GLU A 15 6.68 7.55 16.81
C GLU A 15 6.70 6.03 17.02
N GLU A 16 5.81 5.49 17.85
CA GLU A 16 5.67 4.05 18.06
C GLU A 16 5.26 3.33 16.75
N TYR A 17 4.36 3.94 15.98
CA TYR A 17 3.88 3.38 14.71
C TYR A 17 4.93 3.40 13.60
N ILE A 18 5.79 4.44 13.56
CA ILE A 18 6.86 4.59 12.57
C ILE A 18 8.10 3.77 12.97
N GLY A 19 8.20 3.33 14.24
CA GLY A 19 9.28 2.47 14.73
C GLY A 19 10.63 3.19 14.91
N ASP A 20 10.66 4.53 14.85
CA ASP A 20 11.88 5.32 14.99
C ASP A 20 12.01 5.92 16.41
N LYS A 21 12.54 5.12 17.32
CA LYS A 21 12.76 5.51 18.74
C LYS A 21 13.86 6.59 18.95
N ASN A 22 14.52 7.05 17.90
CA ASN A 22 15.64 7.97 18.00
C ASN A 22 15.31 9.44 17.70
N ARG A 23 14.04 9.78 17.44
CA ARG A 23 13.63 11.16 17.16
C ARG A 23 13.46 12.02 18.41
N LYS A 24 14.53 12.19 19.16
CA LYS A 24 14.56 13.03 20.36
C LYS A 24 14.44 14.54 20.06
N TYR A 25 14.29 14.96 18.79
CA TYR A 25 14.41 16.35 18.35
C TYR A 25 13.45 16.73 17.22
N ASP A 26 12.20 16.24 17.28
CA ASP A 26 11.19 16.70 16.32
C ASP A 26 10.96 18.20 16.46
N THR A 27 10.95 18.89 15.33
CA THR A 27 10.68 20.32 15.32
C THR A 27 9.20 20.55 15.50
N VAL A 28 8.82 21.12 16.65
CA VAL A 28 7.44 21.48 16.98
C VAL A 28 7.31 22.99 17.05
N ILE A 29 6.41 23.53 16.26
CA ILE A 29 6.14 24.96 16.13
C ILE A 29 4.69 25.21 16.61
N GLU A 30 4.50 26.25 17.42
CA GLU A 30 3.16 26.71 17.78
C GLU A 30 2.83 28.00 17.02
N ILE A 31 1.63 28.04 16.46
CA ILE A 31 1.06 29.25 15.86
C ILE A 31 0.26 29.99 16.93
N ALA A 32 0.69 31.21 17.25
CA ALA A 32 -0.02 32.05 18.21
C ALA A 32 -0.64 33.26 17.50
N LYS A 33 -1.80 33.69 18.01
CA LYS A 33 -2.44 34.96 17.61
C LYS A 33 -1.59 36.14 18.06
N THR A 34 -1.58 37.17 17.23
CA THR A 34 -1.08 38.50 17.60
C THR A 34 -2.24 39.47 17.69
N ASP A 35 -2.00 40.61 18.33
CA ASP A 35 -3.00 41.68 18.40
C ASP A 35 -3.29 42.30 17.02
N ASP A 36 -2.48 42.01 16.02
CA ASP A 36 -2.62 42.54 14.67
C ASP A 36 -3.45 41.57 13.82
N PRO A 37 -4.63 41.94 13.29
CA PRO A 37 -5.49 41.07 12.52
C PRO A 37 -4.78 40.65 11.20
N GLY A 38 -4.55 39.36 11.05
CA GLY A 38 -3.87 38.76 9.88
C GLY A 38 -2.40 38.47 10.07
N VAL A 39 -1.80 38.86 11.19
CA VAL A 39 -0.43 38.46 11.56
C VAL A 39 -0.48 37.30 12.55
N LYS A 40 0.38 36.30 12.34
CA LYS A 40 0.55 35.17 13.26
C LYS A 40 2.02 35.02 13.60
N THR A 41 2.32 34.70 14.83
CA THR A 41 3.68 34.38 15.24
C THR A 41 3.89 32.89 15.29
N LEU A 42 5.08 32.47 14.89
CA LEU A 42 5.55 31.09 15.00
C LEU A 42 6.54 31.01 16.15
N SER A 43 6.28 30.20 17.13
CA SER A 43 7.20 29.93 18.23
C SER A 43 7.67 28.49 18.21
N LEU A 44 8.99 28.28 18.27
CA LEU A 44 9.58 26.96 18.36
C LEU A 44 9.38 26.42 19.79
N LYS A 45 8.69 25.29 19.92
CA LYS A 45 8.45 24.61 21.22
C LYS A 45 9.51 23.55 21.50
N SER A 46 9.96 22.83 20.45
CA SER A 46 11.04 21.86 20.55
C SER A 46 11.79 21.75 19.23
N GLY A 47 12.96 21.11 19.24
CA GLY A 47 13.76 20.90 18.05
C GLY A 47 14.54 22.15 17.62
N SER A 48 14.74 22.31 16.32
CA SER A 48 15.51 23.39 15.71
C SER A 48 14.88 23.85 14.41
N TRP A 49 15.03 25.14 14.05
CA TRP A 49 14.64 25.67 12.75
C TRP A 49 15.37 25.01 11.58
N ASP A 50 16.55 24.43 11.84
CA ASP A 50 17.32 23.63 10.88
C ASP A 50 17.01 22.13 10.98
N GLY A 51 15.97 21.77 11.75
CA GLY A 51 15.56 20.37 11.96
C GLY A 51 15.12 19.70 10.66
N LYS A 52 15.36 18.40 10.60
CA LYS A 52 14.89 17.58 9.47
C LYS A 52 13.37 17.45 9.50
N GLU A 53 12.80 17.29 8.32
CA GLU A 53 11.37 16.97 8.16
C GLU A 53 11.01 15.58 8.75
N PRO A 54 9.77 15.41 9.21
CA PRO A 54 8.66 16.34 9.22
C PRO A 54 8.74 17.37 10.35
N TRP A 55 8.16 18.57 10.13
CA TRP A 55 7.90 19.53 11.20
C TRP A 55 6.44 19.43 11.63
N PHE A 56 6.20 19.56 12.92
CA PHE A 56 4.87 19.52 13.50
C PHE A 56 4.43 20.93 13.89
N ILE A 57 3.20 21.28 13.58
CA ILE A 57 2.66 22.62 13.83
C ILE A 57 1.41 22.46 14.68
N ILE A 58 1.38 23.16 15.81
CA ILE A 58 0.22 23.28 16.68
C ILE A 58 -0.50 24.57 16.32
N ASP A 59 -1.76 24.48 15.91
CA ASP A 59 -2.58 25.64 15.61
C ASP A 59 -3.27 26.20 16.86
N GLU A 60 -3.98 27.32 16.69
CA GLU A 60 -4.71 28.02 17.76
C GLU A 60 -5.81 27.17 18.40
N ASP A 61 -6.34 26.20 17.68
CA ASP A 61 -7.36 25.25 18.15
C ASP A 61 -6.73 24.00 18.80
N GLN A 62 -5.43 24.01 19.04
CA GLN A 62 -4.66 22.87 19.57
C GLN A 62 -4.74 21.64 18.66
N LYS A 63 -4.85 21.84 17.35
CA LYS A 63 -4.74 20.78 16.36
C LYS A 63 -3.30 20.64 15.90
N LEU A 64 -2.88 19.39 15.74
CA LEU A 64 -1.57 19.07 15.22
C LEU A 64 -1.62 18.92 13.69
N HIS A 65 -0.76 19.67 13.02
CA HIS A 65 -0.54 19.59 11.59
C HIS A 65 0.90 19.14 11.31
N THR A 66 1.12 18.59 10.14
CA THR A 66 2.47 18.19 9.70
C THR A 66 2.86 19.00 8.48
N MET A 67 4.06 19.57 8.50
CA MET A 67 4.67 20.24 7.36
C MET A 67 5.80 19.37 6.83
N ILE A 68 5.66 18.98 5.58
CA ILE A 68 6.63 18.17 4.85
C ILE A 68 6.87 18.79 3.47
N SER A 69 8.05 18.58 2.91
CA SER A 69 8.37 19.07 1.58
C SER A 69 7.55 18.36 0.49
N ILE A 70 7.39 19.02 -0.63
CA ILE A 70 6.76 18.43 -1.82
C ILE A 70 7.53 17.18 -2.26
N ASP A 71 8.85 17.19 -2.17
CA ASP A 71 9.68 16.04 -2.53
C ASP A 71 9.43 14.83 -1.62
N SER A 72 9.21 15.07 -0.32
CA SER A 72 8.82 14.00 0.63
C SER A 72 7.44 13.44 0.31
N ILE A 73 6.49 14.30 -0.10
CA ILE A 73 5.16 13.87 -0.58
C ILE A 73 5.31 13.03 -1.85
N HIS A 74 6.12 13.45 -2.82
CA HIS A 74 6.36 12.68 -4.04
C HIS A 74 6.94 11.30 -3.74
N LYS A 75 7.95 11.21 -2.89
CA LYS A 75 8.52 9.93 -2.44
C LYS A 75 7.48 9.04 -1.77
N LEU A 76 6.63 9.61 -0.91
CA LEU A 76 5.55 8.86 -0.26
C LEU A 76 4.56 8.29 -1.28
N ILE A 77 4.15 9.11 -2.27
CA ILE A 77 3.25 8.69 -3.35
C ILE A 77 3.88 7.57 -4.19
N ASP A 78 5.16 7.69 -4.52
CA ASP A 78 5.84 6.70 -5.34
C ASP A 78 6.04 5.37 -4.58
N ASN A 79 6.41 5.43 -3.30
CA ASN A 79 6.43 4.25 -2.43
C ASN A 79 5.05 3.59 -2.33
N PHE A 80 3.99 4.38 -2.22
CA PHE A 80 2.63 3.85 -2.15
C PHE A 80 2.24 3.14 -3.45
N LYS A 81 2.58 3.71 -4.62
CA LYS A 81 2.36 3.06 -5.93
C LYS A 81 3.12 1.75 -6.03
N GLN A 82 4.39 1.73 -5.59
CA GLN A 82 5.20 0.51 -5.57
C GLN A 82 4.57 -0.57 -4.70
N LEU A 83 4.19 -0.22 -3.47
CA LEU A 83 3.52 -1.15 -2.55
C LEU A 83 2.20 -1.69 -3.12
N GLN A 84 1.44 -0.86 -3.86
CA GLN A 84 0.22 -1.31 -4.54
C GLN A 84 0.54 -2.33 -5.64
N GLN A 85 1.61 -2.08 -6.41
CA GLN A 85 2.06 -3.01 -7.46
C GLN A 85 2.51 -4.34 -6.84
N ASP A 86 3.39 -4.29 -5.85
CA ASP A 86 3.89 -5.49 -5.16
C ASP A 86 2.75 -6.31 -4.55
N ASN A 87 1.78 -5.65 -3.93
CA ASN A 87 0.61 -6.31 -3.36
C ASN A 87 -0.26 -6.98 -4.44
N PHE A 88 -0.39 -6.34 -5.60
CA PHE A 88 -1.11 -6.92 -6.73
C PHE A 88 -0.38 -8.16 -7.26
N ASP A 89 0.93 -8.07 -7.46
CA ASP A 89 1.75 -9.16 -7.98
C ASP A 89 1.72 -10.38 -7.03
N LEU A 90 1.86 -10.16 -5.72
CA LEU A 90 1.73 -11.22 -4.71
C LEU A 90 0.34 -11.87 -4.70
N LYS A 91 -0.73 -11.08 -4.91
CA LYS A 91 -2.09 -11.62 -5.00
C LYS A 91 -2.26 -12.46 -6.27
N LEU A 92 -1.73 -12.00 -7.39
CA LEU A 92 -1.78 -12.73 -8.65
C LEU A 92 -0.99 -14.05 -8.54
N GLU A 93 0.23 -14.00 -8.00
CA GLU A 93 1.06 -15.19 -7.74
C GLU A 93 0.30 -16.21 -6.89
N LYS A 94 -0.22 -15.78 -5.75
CA LYS A 94 -1.00 -16.65 -4.87
C LYS A 94 -2.19 -17.27 -5.59
N THR A 95 -2.92 -16.49 -6.39
CA THR A 95 -4.08 -16.99 -7.13
C THR A 95 -3.69 -18.00 -8.20
N ILE A 96 -2.58 -17.77 -8.92
CA ILE A 96 -2.06 -18.72 -9.91
C ILE A 96 -1.69 -20.05 -9.23
N LEU A 97 -0.94 -20.00 -8.12
CA LEU A 97 -0.53 -21.21 -7.39
C LEU A 97 -1.71 -22.03 -6.89
N GLN A 98 -2.81 -21.38 -6.48
CA GLN A 98 -4.05 -22.05 -6.06
C GLN A 98 -4.73 -22.83 -7.20
N HIS A 99 -4.47 -22.49 -8.46
CA HIS A 99 -5.03 -23.17 -9.63
C HIS A 99 -4.18 -24.33 -10.12
N VAL A 100 -3.09 -24.64 -9.42
CA VAL A 100 -2.16 -25.76 -9.70
C VAL A 100 -1.64 -25.70 -11.15
N PRO A 101 -0.82 -24.70 -11.50
CA PRO A 101 -0.23 -24.59 -12.83
C PRO A 101 0.79 -25.72 -13.07
N ILE A 102 0.95 -26.14 -14.32
CA ILE A 102 2.05 -27.03 -14.73
C ILE A 102 3.35 -26.25 -14.75
N ASP A 103 3.32 -25.06 -15.37
CA ASP A 103 4.39 -24.07 -15.34
C ASP A 103 3.82 -22.73 -14.87
N PHE A 104 4.38 -22.20 -13.80
CA PHE A 104 3.97 -20.93 -13.24
C PHE A 104 4.20 -19.76 -14.20
N GLN A 105 5.37 -19.76 -14.88
CA GLN A 105 5.78 -18.67 -15.75
C GLN A 105 4.88 -18.54 -16.98
N ASP A 106 4.44 -19.66 -17.54
CA ASP A 106 3.52 -19.67 -18.67
C ASP A 106 2.17 -19.08 -18.28
N VAL A 107 1.61 -19.50 -17.11
CA VAL A 107 0.33 -18.97 -16.62
C VAL A 107 0.45 -17.50 -16.27
N TRP A 108 1.58 -17.08 -15.65
CA TRP A 108 1.85 -15.68 -15.36
C TRP A 108 1.85 -14.82 -16.61
N THR A 109 2.55 -15.27 -17.66
CA THR A 109 2.65 -14.55 -18.94
C THR A 109 1.27 -14.35 -19.57
N VAL A 110 0.47 -15.41 -19.63
CA VAL A 110 -0.91 -15.32 -20.17
C VAL A 110 -1.77 -14.41 -19.33
N ALA A 111 -1.67 -14.49 -17.99
CA ALA A 111 -2.43 -13.62 -17.09
C ALA A 111 -2.08 -12.16 -17.28
N MET A 112 -0.79 -11.81 -17.38
CA MET A 112 -0.34 -10.45 -17.61
C MET A 112 -0.78 -9.91 -18.97
N ASP A 113 -0.83 -10.72 -20.00
CA ASP A 113 -1.37 -10.33 -21.31
C ASP A 113 -2.86 -10.04 -21.26
N GLU A 114 -3.65 -10.84 -20.58
CA GLU A 114 -5.07 -10.58 -20.40
C GLU A 114 -5.33 -9.32 -19.57
N ILE A 115 -4.55 -9.10 -18.52
CA ILE A 115 -4.59 -7.86 -17.71
C ILE A 115 -4.28 -6.64 -18.58
N LYS A 116 -3.23 -6.68 -19.42
CA LYS A 116 -2.90 -5.59 -20.37
C LYS A 116 -4.04 -5.32 -21.34
N LYS A 117 -4.67 -6.36 -21.91
CA LYS A 117 -5.84 -6.22 -22.79
C LYS A 117 -7.01 -5.55 -22.07
N MET A 118 -7.26 -5.92 -20.81
CA MET A 118 -8.29 -5.28 -19.99
C MET A 118 -7.98 -3.81 -19.71
N ALA A 119 -6.73 -3.48 -19.41
CA ALA A 119 -6.28 -2.10 -19.16
C ALA A 119 -6.45 -1.22 -20.38
N ILE A 120 -6.07 -1.70 -21.58
CA ILE A 120 -6.26 -0.99 -22.84
C ILE A 120 -7.74 -0.75 -23.13
N LYS A 121 -8.58 -1.77 -22.93
CA LYS A 121 -10.03 -1.67 -23.14
C LYS A 121 -10.69 -0.68 -22.20
N ASN A 122 -10.17 -0.55 -20.98
CA ASN A 122 -10.67 0.31 -19.92
C ASN A 122 -9.81 1.57 -19.71
N SER A 123 -9.12 2.04 -20.73
CA SER A 123 -8.15 3.15 -20.65
C SER A 123 -8.70 4.47 -20.06
N LYS A 124 -10.03 4.63 -20.02
CA LYS A 124 -10.71 5.78 -19.39
C LYS A 124 -10.97 5.62 -17.90
N ALA A 125 -10.78 4.41 -17.35
CA ALA A 125 -11.01 4.17 -15.91
C ALA A 125 -9.78 4.64 -15.10
N LYS A 126 -10.03 5.38 -14.01
CA LYS A 126 -8.96 5.84 -13.10
C LYS A 126 -8.30 4.70 -12.32
N SER A 127 -8.97 3.56 -12.19
CA SER A 127 -8.46 2.36 -11.55
C SER A 127 -9.05 1.12 -12.22
N LEU A 128 -8.25 0.07 -12.35
CA LEU A 128 -8.68 -1.22 -12.87
C LEU A 128 -8.88 -2.17 -11.69
N ASN A 129 -10.14 -2.49 -11.39
CA ASN A 129 -10.45 -3.50 -10.40
C ASN A 129 -10.57 -4.86 -11.11
N ILE A 130 -9.58 -5.72 -10.92
CA ILE A 130 -9.49 -7.04 -11.56
C ILE A 130 -9.86 -8.12 -10.53
N ASP A 131 -10.88 -8.90 -10.85
CA ASP A 131 -11.19 -10.13 -10.16
C ASP A 131 -10.25 -11.24 -10.66
N LEU A 132 -9.16 -11.48 -9.89
CA LEU A 132 -8.12 -12.43 -10.23
C LEU A 132 -8.63 -13.87 -10.32
N GLU A 133 -9.57 -14.27 -9.47
CA GLU A 133 -10.20 -15.59 -9.49
C GLU A 133 -10.95 -15.82 -10.80
N LYS A 134 -11.76 -14.83 -11.21
CA LYS A 134 -12.50 -14.89 -12.47
C LYS A 134 -11.56 -14.91 -13.66
N LEU A 135 -10.47 -14.15 -13.60
CA LEU A 135 -9.43 -14.13 -14.63
C LEU A 135 -8.81 -15.53 -14.78
N LEU A 136 -8.34 -16.12 -13.68
CA LEU A 136 -7.68 -17.44 -13.71
C LEU A 136 -8.63 -18.55 -14.15
N ARG A 137 -9.90 -18.51 -13.74
CA ARG A 137 -10.91 -19.46 -14.24
C ARG A 137 -11.14 -19.33 -15.75
N LYS A 138 -11.10 -18.10 -16.29
CA LYS A 138 -11.15 -17.87 -17.74
C LYS A 138 -9.93 -18.49 -18.43
N ILE A 139 -8.72 -18.19 -17.95
CA ILE A 139 -7.47 -18.71 -18.52
C ILE A 139 -7.47 -20.23 -18.45
N LYS A 140 -7.86 -20.84 -17.34
CA LYS A 140 -7.92 -22.32 -17.21
C LYS A 140 -8.90 -22.97 -18.20
N ARG A 141 -9.98 -22.29 -18.54
CA ARG A 141 -10.95 -22.76 -19.54
C ARG A 141 -10.42 -22.63 -20.98
N GLU A 142 -9.70 -21.53 -21.27
CA GLU A 142 -9.18 -21.23 -22.60
C GLU A 142 -7.85 -21.96 -22.88
N HIS A 143 -7.05 -22.22 -21.83
CA HIS A 143 -5.74 -22.86 -21.87
C HIS A 143 -5.65 -24.00 -20.82
N PRO A 144 -6.46 -25.08 -20.94
CA PRO A 144 -6.49 -26.15 -19.95
C PRO A 144 -5.15 -26.88 -19.80
N ASN A 145 -4.34 -26.89 -20.86
CA ASN A 145 -3.00 -27.47 -20.90
C ASN A 145 -1.97 -26.79 -19.99
N LEU A 146 -2.27 -25.58 -19.50
CA LEU A 146 -1.39 -24.88 -18.56
C LEU A 146 -1.60 -25.31 -17.09
N PHE A 147 -2.59 -26.13 -16.82
CA PHE A 147 -2.99 -26.50 -15.45
C PHE A 147 -3.07 -28.02 -15.30
N LEU A 148 -2.67 -28.49 -14.11
CA LEU A 148 -2.84 -29.90 -13.76
C LEU A 148 -4.32 -30.23 -13.61
N ASN A 149 -4.74 -31.30 -14.28
CA ASN A 149 -6.05 -31.87 -14.08
C ASN A 149 -5.96 -32.97 -13.01
N LEU A 150 -6.31 -32.63 -11.78
CA LEU A 150 -6.24 -33.56 -10.65
C LEU A 150 -7.07 -34.83 -10.86
N LYS A 151 -8.12 -34.78 -11.69
CA LYS A 151 -8.93 -35.99 -12.02
C LYS A 151 -8.14 -37.01 -12.79
N ASP A 152 -7.26 -36.59 -13.70
CA ASP A 152 -6.45 -37.50 -14.52
C ASP A 152 -5.37 -38.17 -13.67
N LEU A 153 -4.89 -37.50 -12.61
CA LEU A 153 -3.91 -38.09 -11.67
C LEU A 153 -4.53 -39.22 -10.82
N PHE A 154 -5.82 -39.14 -10.47
CA PHE A 154 -6.48 -40.17 -9.66
C PHE A 154 -7.03 -41.30 -10.51
N MET A 155 -7.40 -41.07 -11.77
CA MET A 155 -7.87 -42.15 -12.67
C MET A 155 -6.78 -43.10 -13.17
N GLY A 156 -5.49 -42.64 -13.10
CA GLY A 156 -4.34 -43.46 -13.48
C GLY A 156 -3.93 -44.51 -12.43
N GLN A 157 -4.44 -44.48 -11.22
CA GLN A 157 -4.12 -45.44 -10.14
C GLN A 157 -5.02 -46.70 -10.13
N ASP A 158 -6.18 -46.64 -10.77
CA ASP A 158 -7.12 -47.79 -10.74
C ASP A 158 -6.79 -48.89 -11.81
N MET A 159 -5.77 -48.73 -12.64
CA MET A 159 -5.42 -49.69 -13.67
C MET A 159 -4.24 -50.63 -13.33
N SER A 160 -3.65 -50.54 -12.14
CA SER A 160 -2.48 -51.35 -11.77
C SER A 160 -2.74 -52.42 -10.68
N THR A 161 -3.99 -52.76 -10.38
CA THR A 161 -4.32 -53.75 -9.34
C THR A 161 -5.02 -55.00 -9.90
N ASN A 162 -4.87 -55.34 -11.15
CA ASN A 162 -5.32 -56.64 -11.68
C ASN A 162 -4.20 -57.24 -12.60
N ALA A 163 -3.20 -57.82 -11.98
CA ALA A 163 -2.30 -58.82 -12.59
C ALA A 163 -1.84 -59.81 -11.53
#